data_1ef21e5989d684d7ae2d14fa74305916
#
_entry.id   1ef21e5989d684d7ae2d14fa74305916
#
_cell.length_a   1.000
_cell.length_b   1.000
_cell.length_c   1.000
_cell.angle_alpha   90.00
_cell.angle_beta   90.00
_cell.angle_gamma   90.00
#
_symmetry.space_group_name_H-M   'P 1'
#
loop_
_entity.id
_entity.type
_entity.pdbx_description
1 polymer ?
#
loop_
_entity_poly.entity_id
_entity_poly.type
_entity_poly.pdbx_seq_one_letter_code
_entity_poly.pdbx_strand_id
1 'polypeptide(L)'
;MRDTRRELLTCLILIAVQASLHAQSPGSIPASAPPSSSTSDTHSVELERKLEAISSALAVTHQQLEQSQQEMEQLREELAQIKKLLAAPQSQSAESSSSGSPVDAAKATAAAIEALQEQQQTIEAQVKVHDQTKVESSSKYPLHVTGLLLFNSFVNRGSVDNIDLPEAALNNQNNTTGNGSAGATFRQTILGLQGYGPRIAGARTSADVDLDFFAGLAYGSYATSAGTVRMRTASINIDWTNDSIQAGLVVPLISPLSPTSYAMVAEPALAGAGNLWTWAPQLRYAHQIPLQSGRRVQLEFGLWDPPTAGYSTNELFRVPSPSEASKQPGYESRVSYGTFASEHRFQIGVSGYYSRQSYSGNQSVDSWAATTDWRVPLSNRFEVSGEGYRGRALGGLGGGVYKDVLFGIYASTGINAYRGLNAIGGWTQLKAHFTQSLEANASIGLDDGYARDFHEFVFPPTVTSTQLRARNKMVFGNVIFRPKTYLILSPEYRRIWTWPIYGTVNTADIFTLSAGYQF
;
A
#
# COMPACT_ATOMS: atom_id res chain seq x y z
N MET A 1 -27.87 -20.08 10.72
CA MET A 1 -26.55 -19.51 10.38
C MET A 1 -26.20 -19.54 8.88
N ARG A 2 -26.66 -20.48 8.06
CA ARG A 2 -26.47 -20.47 6.60
C ARG A 2 -27.41 -19.47 5.88
N ASP A 3 -28.59 -19.25 6.38
CA ASP A 3 -29.59 -18.38 5.73
C ASP A 3 -29.29 -16.87 5.91
N THR A 4 -28.83 -16.45 7.06
CA THR A 4 -28.46 -15.03 7.32
C THR A 4 -27.31 -14.54 6.44
N ARG A 5 -26.40 -15.44 6.03
CA ARG A 5 -25.31 -15.11 5.10
C ARG A 5 -25.81 -14.88 3.67
N ARG A 6 -26.79 -15.68 3.24
CA ARG A 6 -27.39 -15.53 1.90
C ARG A 6 -28.21 -14.25 1.82
N GLU A 7 -28.96 -13.91 2.84
CA GLU A 7 -29.76 -12.69 2.88
C GLU A 7 -28.90 -11.42 2.91
N LEU A 8 -27.78 -11.39 3.65
CA LEU A 8 -26.85 -10.27 3.66
C LEU A 8 -26.15 -10.08 2.31
N LEU A 9 -25.76 -11.17 1.67
CA LEU A 9 -25.16 -11.13 0.32
C LEU A 9 -26.16 -10.63 -0.73
N THR A 10 -27.42 -11.08 -0.63
CA THR A 10 -28.51 -10.66 -1.52
C THR A 10 -28.89 -9.20 -1.29
N CYS A 11 -28.91 -8.71 -0.05
CA CYS A 11 -29.14 -7.30 0.25
C CYS A 11 -28.02 -6.39 -0.25
N LEU A 12 -26.76 -6.78 -0.09
CA LEU A 12 -25.61 -6.00 -0.60
C LEU A 12 -25.59 -5.92 -2.13
N ILE A 13 -25.94 -7.01 -2.82
CA ILE A 13 -26.06 -7.03 -4.28
C ILE A 13 -27.25 -6.18 -4.75
N LEU A 14 -28.39 -6.22 -4.04
CA LEU A 14 -29.57 -5.42 -4.33
C LEU A 14 -29.35 -3.92 -4.08
N ILE A 15 -28.60 -3.53 -3.04
CA ILE A 15 -28.24 -2.13 -2.78
C ILE A 15 -27.34 -1.59 -3.88
N ALA A 16 -26.40 -2.38 -4.39
CA ALA A 16 -25.55 -1.98 -5.50
C ALA A 16 -26.33 -1.79 -6.82
N VAL A 17 -27.38 -2.57 -7.04
CA VAL A 17 -28.23 -2.47 -8.23
C VAL A 17 -29.25 -1.32 -8.11
N GLN A 18 -29.78 -1.02 -6.92
CA GLN A 18 -30.74 0.07 -6.73
C GLN A 18 -30.10 1.47 -6.72
N ALA A 19 -28.84 1.62 -6.33
CA ALA A 19 -28.11 2.88 -6.44
C ALA A 19 -27.96 3.37 -7.89
N SER A 20 -28.08 2.48 -8.86
CA SER A 20 -27.97 2.79 -10.30
C SER A 20 -29.28 3.27 -10.95
N LEU A 21 -30.41 3.26 -10.25
CA LEU A 21 -31.75 3.50 -10.85
C LEU A 21 -32.43 4.82 -10.41
N HIS A 22 -31.84 5.63 -9.49
CA HIS A 22 -32.50 6.81 -8.92
C HIS A 22 -31.78 8.15 -9.17
N ALA A 23 -31.23 8.35 -10.33
CA ALA A 23 -30.72 9.66 -10.76
C ALA A 23 -31.57 10.28 -11.84
N GLN A 24 -32.77 10.76 -11.50
CA GLN A 24 -33.50 11.74 -12.35
C GLN A 24 -34.39 12.68 -11.53
N SER A 25 -34.15 13.94 -11.73
CA SER A 25 -34.98 15.17 -11.70
C SER A 25 -34.89 16.10 -10.49
N PRO A 26 -34.71 17.43 -10.74
CA PRO A 26 -34.59 18.46 -9.74
C PRO A 26 -35.92 19.07 -9.35
N GLY A 27 -36.22 19.17 -8.06
CA GLY A 27 -37.40 19.84 -7.51
C GLY A 27 -37.01 21.01 -6.63
N SER A 28 -37.71 22.09 -6.80
CA SER A 28 -37.62 23.42 -6.21
C SER A 28 -37.59 23.51 -4.68
N ILE A 29 -36.83 24.47 -4.15
CA ILE A 29 -36.68 24.86 -2.74
C ILE A 29 -37.81 25.83 -2.36
N PRO A 30 -38.50 25.64 -1.21
CA PRO A 30 -39.21 26.72 -0.54
C PRO A 30 -38.43 27.22 0.69
N ALA A 31 -38.48 28.55 0.87
CA ALA A 31 -37.86 29.28 1.98
C ALA A 31 -38.51 28.97 3.32
N SER A 32 -37.68 28.85 4.38
CA SER A 32 -38.14 28.68 5.78
C SER A 32 -37.88 29.90 6.62
N ALA A 33 -38.86 30.23 7.48
CA ALA A 33 -38.86 31.25 8.50
C ALA A 33 -38.08 30.82 9.75
N PRO A 34 -37.67 31.76 10.65
CA PRO A 34 -36.74 31.48 11.76
C PRO A 34 -37.42 30.86 12.98
N PRO A 35 -36.73 30.03 13.77
CA PRO A 35 -37.27 29.47 15.01
C PRO A 35 -36.96 30.33 16.23
N SER A 36 -37.90 30.35 17.12
CA SER A 36 -37.92 30.97 18.45
C SER A 36 -37.05 30.20 19.47
N SER A 37 -36.48 30.97 20.37
CA SER A 37 -35.62 30.59 21.49
C SER A 37 -36.32 29.77 22.60
N SER A 38 -35.80 28.55 22.91
CA SER A 38 -35.87 27.92 24.24
C SER A 38 -35.11 26.57 24.26
N THR A 39 -33.78 26.57 24.41
CA THR A 39 -32.99 25.31 24.54
C THR A 39 -31.69 25.50 25.36
N SER A 40 -31.62 26.43 26.29
CA SER A 40 -30.38 26.64 27.08
C SER A 40 -30.26 25.74 28.33
N ASP A 41 -31.36 25.24 28.90
CA ASP A 41 -31.32 24.51 30.18
C ASP A 41 -31.10 22.99 30.04
N THR A 42 -31.45 22.38 28.92
CA THR A 42 -31.21 20.96 28.67
C THR A 42 -29.74 20.64 28.30
N HIS A 43 -29.03 21.61 27.74
CA HIS A 43 -27.63 21.41 27.35
C HIS A 43 -26.65 21.45 28.55
N SER A 44 -26.96 22.21 29.59
CA SER A 44 -26.13 22.31 30.81
C SER A 44 -26.19 21.01 31.63
N VAL A 45 -27.37 20.45 31.82
CA VAL A 45 -27.59 19.20 32.56
C VAL A 45 -26.96 17.99 31.85
N GLU A 46 -26.99 17.98 30.52
CA GLU A 46 -26.32 16.93 29.72
C GLU A 46 -24.80 17.04 29.76
N LEU A 47 -24.26 18.27 29.82
CA LEU A 47 -22.83 18.52 29.97
C LEU A 47 -22.30 18.08 31.34
N GLU A 48 -23.03 18.38 32.42
CA GLU A 48 -22.70 17.96 33.79
C GLU A 48 -22.71 16.42 33.90
N ARG A 49 -23.71 15.75 33.32
CA ARG A 49 -23.77 14.29 33.30
C ARG A 49 -22.63 13.63 32.52
N LYS A 50 -22.19 14.27 31.44
CA LYS A 50 -21.01 13.82 30.66
C LYS A 50 -19.71 14.05 31.44
N LEU A 51 -19.60 15.15 32.16
CA LEU A 51 -18.45 15.45 33.01
C LEU A 51 -18.32 14.46 34.18
N GLU A 52 -19.45 14.10 34.80
CA GLU A 52 -19.48 13.12 35.90
C GLU A 52 -19.16 11.68 35.40
N ALA A 53 -19.63 11.32 34.20
CA ALA A 53 -19.27 10.05 33.54
C ALA A 53 -17.79 9.97 33.16
N ILE A 54 -17.21 11.06 32.69
CA ILE A 54 -15.77 11.16 32.37
C ILE A 54 -14.94 11.09 33.65
N SER A 55 -15.33 11.78 34.72
CA SER A 55 -14.63 11.76 35.99
C SER A 55 -14.62 10.37 36.64
N SER A 56 -15.75 9.65 36.58
CA SER A 56 -15.84 8.27 37.08
C SER A 56 -15.03 7.28 36.25
N ALA A 57 -15.02 7.42 34.91
CA ALA A 57 -14.18 6.62 34.03
C ALA A 57 -12.68 6.86 34.27
N LEU A 58 -12.29 8.11 34.53
CA LEU A 58 -10.91 8.50 34.83
C LEU A 58 -10.43 7.87 36.17
N ALA A 59 -11.32 7.84 37.17
CA ALA A 59 -11.02 7.20 38.46
C ALA A 59 -10.80 5.68 38.33
N VAL A 60 -11.65 5.00 37.55
CA VAL A 60 -11.50 3.55 37.27
C VAL A 60 -10.20 3.26 36.53
N THR A 61 -9.85 4.11 35.55
CA THR A 61 -8.63 3.95 34.77
C THR A 61 -7.37 4.17 35.62
N HIS A 62 -7.41 5.14 36.53
CA HIS A 62 -6.33 5.40 37.48
C HIS A 62 -6.10 4.18 38.41
N GLN A 63 -7.17 3.57 38.89
CA GLN A 63 -7.12 2.40 39.73
C GLN A 63 -6.55 1.16 38.97
N GLN A 64 -6.92 0.96 37.72
CA GLN A 64 -6.35 -0.08 36.86
C GLN A 64 -4.86 0.14 36.57
N LEU A 65 -4.45 1.40 36.39
CA LEU A 65 -3.04 1.75 36.18
C LEU A 65 -2.19 1.45 37.42
N GLU A 66 -2.69 1.80 38.62
CA GLU A 66 -2.01 1.48 39.88
C GLU A 66 -1.90 -0.04 40.08
N GLN A 67 -2.94 -0.79 39.78
CA GLN A 67 -2.91 -2.26 39.86
C GLN A 67 -1.90 -2.87 38.89
N SER A 68 -1.85 -2.40 37.66
CA SER A 68 -0.88 -2.87 36.64
C SER A 68 0.57 -2.51 37.02
N GLN A 69 0.80 -1.34 37.66
CA GLN A 69 2.11 -0.98 38.17
C GLN A 69 2.54 -1.88 39.34
N GLN A 70 1.62 -2.26 40.23
CA GLN A 70 1.91 -3.20 41.32
C GLN A 70 2.22 -4.60 40.80
N GLU A 71 1.50 -5.10 39.82
CA GLU A 71 1.77 -6.37 39.17
C GLU A 71 3.14 -6.39 38.46
N MET A 72 3.53 -5.30 37.81
CA MET A 72 4.86 -5.16 37.23
C MET A 72 5.99 -5.12 38.26
N GLU A 73 5.78 -4.48 39.39
CA GLU A 73 6.77 -4.47 40.49
C GLU A 73 6.96 -5.88 41.08
N GLN A 74 5.85 -6.61 41.28
CA GLN A 74 5.90 -8.01 41.72
C GLN A 74 6.66 -8.91 40.74
N LEU A 75 6.39 -8.79 39.45
CA LEU A 75 7.12 -9.53 38.41
C LEU A 75 8.62 -9.18 38.35
N ARG A 76 8.99 -7.93 38.65
CA ARG A 76 10.39 -7.51 38.77
C ARG A 76 11.09 -8.14 39.99
N GLU A 77 10.38 -8.23 41.12
CA GLU A 77 10.91 -8.88 42.30
C GLU A 77 11.07 -10.39 42.11
N GLU A 78 10.11 -11.06 41.47
CA GLU A 78 10.22 -12.48 41.11
C GLU A 78 11.40 -12.76 40.16
N LEU A 79 11.58 -11.92 39.14
CA LEU A 79 12.72 -11.99 38.23
C LEU A 79 14.06 -11.76 38.94
N ALA A 80 14.11 -10.83 39.90
CA ALA A 80 15.30 -10.60 40.71
C ALA A 80 15.63 -11.81 41.63
N GLN A 81 14.59 -12.48 42.16
CA GLN A 81 14.77 -13.70 42.96
C GLN A 81 15.26 -14.88 42.10
N ILE A 82 14.69 -15.08 40.91
CA ILE A 82 15.14 -16.11 39.96
C ILE A 82 16.58 -15.85 39.52
N LYS A 83 16.94 -14.59 39.24
CA LYS A 83 18.31 -14.19 38.90
C LYS A 83 19.29 -14.44 40.05
N LYS A 84 18.87 -14.26 41.30
CA LYS A 84 19.65 -14.54 42.50
C LYS A 84 19.82 -16.03 42.73
N LEU A 85 18.81 -16.85 42.45
CA LEU A 85 18.88 -18.32 42.50
C LEU A 85 19.78 -18.92 41.41
N LEU A 86 19.79 -18.33 40.23
CA LEU A 86 20.68 -18.70 39.11
C LEU A 86 22.14 -18.23 39.31
N ALA A 87 22.37 -17.19 40.13
CA ALA A 87 23.69 -16.66 40.44
C ALA A 87 24.35 -17.33 41.68
N ALA A 88 23.64 -18.21 42.37
CA ALA A 88 24.22 -18.98 43.50
C ALA A 88 25.12 -20.09 42.95
N PRO A 89 26.39 -20.18 43.39
CA PRO A 89 27.31 -21.21 42.90
C PRO A 89 26.84 -22.59 43.39
N GLN A 90 26.53 -23.47 42.42
CA GLN A 90 26.34 -24.90 42.70
C GLN A 90 27.68 -25.53 43.06
N SER A 91 27.95 -25.63 44.36
CA SER A 91 28.94 -26.54 44.88
C SER A 91 28.23 -27.80 45.39
N GLN A 92 28.65 -28.92 44.82
CA GLN A 92 28.38 -30.33 45.16
C GLN A 92 27.28 -31.04 44.37
N SER A 93 27.65 -31.80 43.39
CA SER A 93 27.85 -33.27 43.44
C SER A 93 28.21 -33.80 42.06
N ALA A 94 29.18 -34.66 42.05
CA ALA A 94 29.91 -35.23 40.95
C ALA A 94 29.15 -36.32 40.18
N GLU A 95 29.69 -36.55 38.95
CA GLU A 95 29.73 -37.79 38.16
C GLU A 95 28.54 -38.07 37.25
N SER A 96 28.65 -37.72 35.97
CA SER A 96 29.04 -38.62 34.90
C SER A 96 28.84 -37.98 33.50
N SER A 97 29.95 -37.91 32.77
CA SER A 97 30.18 -38.00 31.33
C SER A 97 29.20 -37.38 30.32
N SER A 98 29.60 -36.24 29.74
CA SER A 98 29.89 -36.15 28.28
C SER A 98 30.46 -34.77 27.93
N SER A 99 31.44 -34.77 27.03
CA SER A 99 32.32 -33.70 26.60
C SER A 99 31.58 -32.55 25.93
N GLY A 100 31.50 -31.40 26.61
CA GLY A 100 31.21 -30.06 26.07
C GLY A 100 31.90 -29.06 26.97
N SER A 101 32.74 -28.18 26.40
CA SER A 101 33.50 -27.20 27.15
C SER A 101 32.60 -26.29 27.98
N PRO A 102 32.84 -26.08 29.28
CA PRO A 102 32.00 -25.21 30.13
C PRO A 102 31.95 -23.75 29.68
N VAL A 103 32.87 -23.33 28.82
CA VAL A 103 32.94 -21.97 28.25
C VAL A 103 31.87 -21.76 27.18
N ASP A 104 31.52 -22.79 26.39
CA ASP A 104 30.52 -22.67 25.34
C ASP A 104 29.09 -22.69 25.89
N ALA A 105 28.86 -23.45 26.99
CA ALA A 105 27.55 -23.43 27.68
C ALA A 105 27.30 -22.10 28.41
N ALA A 106 28.33 -21.49 29.01
CA ALA A 106 28.21 -20.18 29.64
C ALA A 106 27.98 -19.06 28.61
N LYS A 107 28.57 -19.18 27.41
CA LYS A 107 28.40 -18.22 26.32
C LYS A 107 27.02 -18.34 25.66
N ALA A 108 26.51 -19.56 25.53
CA ALA A 108 25.15 -19.80 25.02
C ALA A 108 24.06 -19.29 26.01
N THR A 109 24.28 -19.48 27.34
CA THR A 109 23.37 -18.95 28.35
C THR A 109 23.42 -17.41 28.42
N ALA A 110 24.58 -16.79 28.29
CA ALA A 110 24.73 -15.35 28.26
C ALA A 110 24.02 -14.74 27.02
N ALA A 111 24.18 -15.36 25.85
CA ALA A 111 23.50 -14.94 24.63
C ALA A 111 21.96 -15.12 24.72
N ALA A 112 21.48 -16.18 25.36
CA ALA A 112 20.05 -16.40 25.59
C ALA A 112 19.46 -15.38 26.59
N ILE A 113 20.20 -14.99 27.62
CA ILE A 113 19.81 -13.94 28.58
C ILE A 113 19.76 -12.57 27.87
N GLU A 114 20.73 -12.28 27.03
CA GLU A 114 20.75 -11.02 26.24
C GLU A 114 19.59 -10.94 25.24
N ALA A 115 19.27 -12.05 24.55
CA ALA A 115 18.12 -12.15 23.67
C ALA A 115 16.77 -12.00 24.41
N LEU A 116 16.65 -12.58 25.61
CA LEU A 116 15.47 -12.42 26.48
C LEU A 116 15.33 -10.98 27.00
N GLN A 117 16.44 -10.32 27.34
CA GLN A 117 16.43 -8.92 27.75
C GLN A 117 16.05 -7.98 26.58
N GLU A 118 16.48 -8.29 25.38
CA GLU A 118 16.11 -7.53 24.19
C GLU A 118 14.61 -7.73 23.83
N GLN A 119 14.10 -8.96 23.98
CA GLN A 119 12.68 -9.26 23.84
C GLN A 119 11.84 -8.54 24.91
N GLN A 120 12.29 -8.52 26.16
CA GLN A 120 11.61 -7.81 27.24
C GLN A 120 11.59 -6.28 27.00
N GLN A 121 12.70 -5.68 26.57
CA GLN A 121 12.74 -4.26 26.20
C GLN A 121 11.83 -3.94 25.01
N THR A 122 11.70 -4.87 24.07
CA THR A 122 10.80 -4.72 22.91
C THR A 122 9.33 -4.78 23.36
N ILE A 123 9.00 -5.71 24.26
CA ILE A 123 7.66 -5.82 24.87
C ILE A 123 7.36 -4.60 25.74
N GLU A 124 8.30 -4.13 26.55
CA GLU A 124 8.15 -2.91 27.36
C GLU A 124 7.97 -1.65 26.47
N ALA A 125 8.68 -1.56 25.36
CA ALA A 125 8.49 -0.51 24.39
C ALA A 125 7.11 -0.58 23.70
N GLN A 126 6.66 -1.80 23.36
CA GLN A 126 5.33 -2.03 22.81
C GLN A 126 4.22 -1.73 23.83
N VAL A 127 4.39 -2.13 25.10
CA VAL A 127 3.45 -1.80 26.20
C VAL A 127 3.41 -0.30 26.45
N LYS A 128 4.57 0.39 26.46
CA LYS A 128 4.64 1.85 26.58
C LYS A 128 3.99 2.57 25.40
N VAL A 129 4.16 2.06 24.18
CA VAL A 129 3.47 2.57 22.99
C VAL A 129 1.96 2.31 23.11
N HIS A 130 1.53 1.15 23.62
CA HIS A 130 0.12 0.87 23.91
C HIS A 130 -0.45 1.79 25.00
N ASP A 131 0.29 2.12 26.04
CA ASP A 131 -0.16 3.01 27.10
C ASP A 131 -0.17 4.50 26.67
N GLN A 132 0.74 4.91 25.77
CA GLN A 132 0.74 6.26 25.20
C GLN A 132 -0.28 6.44 24.06
N THR A 133 -0.74 5.35 23.44
CA THR A 133 -1.73 5.40 22.34
C THR A 133 -3.17 5.21 22.80
N LYS A 134 -3.44 5.11 24.09
CA LYS A 134 -4.79 5.37 24.62
C LYS A 134 -5.12 6.86 24.51
N VAL A 135 -5.23 7.37 23.30
CA VAL A 135 -6.18 8.42 23.04
C VAL A 135 -7.53 7.75 23.30
N GLU A 136 -8.04 7.88 24.52
CA GLU A 136 -9.42 7.58 24.82
C GLU A 136 -10.27 8.53 23.98
N SER A 137 -10.40 8.20 22.71
CA SER A 137 -11.53 8.68 21.95
C SER A 137 -12.75 8.12 22.68
N SER A 138 -13.82 8.87 22.75
CA SER A 138 -15.15 8.39 23.19
C SER A 138 -15.66 7.21 22.35
N SER A 139 -14.81 6.64 21.53
CA SER A 139 -15.01 5.46 20.72
C SER A 139 -14.94 4.20 21.59
N LYS A 140 -16.01 3.45 21.60
CA LYS A 140 -16.16 2.16 22.25
C LYS A 140 -15.16 1.10 21.72
N TYR A 141 -14.42 1.39 20.66
CA TYR A 141 -13.59 0.45 19.92
C TYR A 141 -12.14 0.92 19.85
N PRO A 142 -11.15 0.00 19.93
CA PRO A 142 -9.74 0.34 19.90
C PRO A 142 -9.33 0.97 18.55
N LEU A 143 -8.58 2.06 18.63
CA LEU A 143 -7.97 2.75 17.49
C LEU A 143 -6.45 2.63 17.62
N HIS A 144 -5.79 2.18 16.55
CA HIS A 144 -4.33 2.10 16.47
C HIS A 144 -3.81 3.14 15.49
N VAL A 145 -2.77 3.86 15.92
CA VAL A 145 -1.99 4.75 15.05
C VAL A 145 -0.75 3.99 14.60
N THR A 146 -0.49 3.98 13.31
CA THR A 146 0.68 3.35 12.71
C THR A 146 1.37 4.33 11.77
N GLY A 147 2.61 4.08 11.43
CA GLY A 147 3.26 4.95 10.46
C GLY A 147 4.70 4.57 10.14
N LEU A 148 5.19 5.21 9.09
CA LEU A 148 6.57 5.19 8.66
C LEU A 148 7.03 6.62 8.41
N LEU A 149 7.74 7.24 9.35
CA LEU A 149 8.44 8.49 9.08
C LEU A 149 9.64 8.17 8.21
N LEU A 150 9.70 8.71 6.99
CA LEU A 150 10.68 8.32 5.99
C LEU A 150 11.41 9.54 5.41
N PHE A 151 12.71 9.59 5.62
CA PHE A 151 13.64 10.54 5.00
C PHE A 151 14.37 9.86 3.85
N ASN A 152 14.28 10.41 2.65
CA ASN A 152 15.02 9.99 1.46
C ASN A 152 15.94 11.12 1.01
N SER A 153 17.25 10.87 0.94
CA SER A 153 18.21 11.72 0.24
C SER A 153 18.61 11.06 -1.07
N PHE A 154 18.71 11.82 -2.15
CA PHE A 154 18.92 11.28 -3.48
C PHE A 154 19.91 12.10 -4.31
N VAL A 155 20.56 11.41 -5.25
CA VAL A 155 21.36 11.99 -6.33
C VAL A 155 20.93 11.33 -7.62
N ASN A 156 20.38 12.12 -8.55
CA ASN A 156 20.00 11.69 -9.89
C ASN A 156 21.07 12.13 -10.88
N ARG A 157 21.61 11.21 -11.65
CA ARG A 157 22.51 11.46 -12.78
C ARG A 157 21.72 11.21 -14.07
N GLY A 158 21.52 12.26 -14.87
CA GLY A 158 20.59 12.28 -16.00
C GLY A 158 19.30 13.02 -15.66
N SER A 159 18.55 13.40 -16.68
CA SER A 159 17.26 14.07 -16.53
C SER A 159 16.16 13.04 -16.21
N VAL A 160 15.30 13.35 -15.23
CA VAL A 160 14.23 12.48 -14.77
C VAL A 160 12.90 13.25 -14.73
N ASP A 161 11.79 12.53 -14.77
CA ASP A 161 10.44 13.10 -14.75
C ASP A 161 10.03 13.63 -13.36
N ASN A 162 10.54 13.03 -12.29
CA ASN A 162 10.34 13.47 -10.91
C ASN A 162 11.64 13.28 -10.13
N ILE A 163 12.13 14.32 -9.46
CA ILE A 163 13.42 14.25 -8.76
C ILE A 163 13.36 13.39 -7.49
N ASP A 164 12.22 13.40 -6.78
CA ASP A 164 12.02 12.68 -5.50
C ASP A 164 11.70 11.21 -5.73
N LEU A 165 11.11 10.89 -6.89
CA LEU A 165 10.58 9.57 -7.22
C LEU A 165 10.66 9.36 -8.73
N PRO A 166 11.89 9.16 -9.27
CA PRO A 166 12.07 8.99 -10.71
C PRO A 166 11.47 7.69 -11.23
N GLU A 167 10.64 7.79 -12.27
CA GLU A 167 10.05 6.65 -12.97
C GLU A 167 10.49 6.57 -14.43
N ALA A 168 10.91 7.69 -15.02
CA ALA A 168 11.41 7.72 -16.39
C ALA A 168 12.60 8.66 -16.56
N ALA A 169 13.50 8.28 -17.46
CA ALA A 169 14.55 9.15 -17.93
C ALA A 169 14.06 10.03 -19.09
N LEU A 170 14.38 11.31 -19.03
CA LEU A 170 13.97 12.31 -20.02
C LEU A 170 15.13 12.71 -20.93
N ASN A 171 14.78 13.27 -22.10
CA ASN A 171 15.77 13.85 -22.99
C ASN A 171 16.34 15.15 -22.38
N ASN A 172 17.65 15.24 -22.32
CA ASN A 172 18.37 16.39 -21.74
C ASN A 172 18.18 17.70 -22.54
N GLN A 173 17.83 17.63 -23.81
CA GLN A 173 17.67 18.81 -24.66
C GLN A 173 16.51 19.72 -24.24
N ASN A 174 15.56 19.21 -23.45
CA ASN A 174 14.38 19.94 -22.97
C ASN A 174 14.49 20.38 -21.51
N ASN A 175 15.62 20.11 -20.84
CA ASN A 175 15.81 20.42 -19.44
C ASN A 175 16.80 21.58 -19.27
N THR A 176 16.28 22.75 -18.92
CA THR A 176 17.06 23.96 -18.64
C THR A 176 17.88 23.87 -17.33
N THR A 177 17.63 22.86 -16.50
CA THR A 177 18.24 22.71 -15.16
C THR A 177 19.50 21.84 -15.12
N GLY A 178 19.99 21.36 -16.27
CA GLY A 178 21.20 20.54 -16.32
C GLY A 178 20.95 19.04 -16.33
N ASN A 179 22.05 18.25 -16.23
CA ASN A 179 22.06 16.81 -16.43
C ASN A 179 22.06 16.03 -15.09
N GLY A 180 21.21 16.42 -14.17
CA GLY A 180 21.07 15.75 -12.88
C GLY A 180 20.50 16.64 -11.78
N SER A 181 20.25 16.04 -10.63
CA SER A 181 19.75 16.73 -9.44
C SER A 181 20.19 16.01 -8.17
N ALA A 182 20.24 16.74 -7.06
CA ALA A 182 20.42 16.16 -5.73
C ALA A 182 19.46 16.83 -4.75
N GLY A 183 18.95 16.09 -3.78
CA GLY A 183 18.01 16.61 -2.82
C GLY A 183 17.64 15.63 -1.72
N ALA A 184 16.65 16.01 -0.93
CA ALA A 184 16.07 15.17 0.11
C ALA A 184 14.59 15.47 0.29
N THR A 185 13.84 14.48 0.79
CA THR A 185 12.39 14.59 0.96
C THR A 185 11.88 13.75 2.14
N PHE A 186 10.80 14.23 2.79
CA PHE A 186 9.97 13.47 3.73
C PHE A 186 8.58 13.12 3.15
N ARG A 187 8.32 13.47 1.90
CA ARG A 187 6.98 13.36 1.28
C ARG A 187 6.47 11.94 1.20
N GLN A 188 7.35 10.95 1.25
CA GLN A 188 7.00 9.53 1.22
C GLN A 188 6.70 8.94 2.62
N THR A 189 6.63 9.79 3.66
CA THR A 189 6.15 9.40 5.00
C THR A 189 4.71 8.92 4.93
N ILE A 190 4.40 7.83 5.63
CA ILE A 190 3.05 7.26 5.74
C ILE A 190 2.57 7.42 7.18
N LEU A 191 1.31 7.83 7.34
CA LEU A 191 0.58 7.85 8.60
C LEU A 191 -0.69 7.03 8.43
N GLY A 192 -0.90 6.05 9.30
CA GLY A 192 -2.04 5.15 9.26
C GLY A 192 -2.88 5.21 10.53
N LEU A 193 -4.19 4.99 10.36
CA LEU A 193 -5.16 4.79 11.43
C LEU A 193 -5.88 3.48 11.16
N GLN A 194 -5.98 2.62 12.17
CA GLN A 194 -6.69 1.35 12.09
C GLN A 194 -7.66 1.21 13.24
N GLY A 195 -8.92 0.94 12.94
CA GLY A 195 -9.99 0.74 13.91
C GLY A 195 -10.57 -0.67 13.81
N TYR A 196 -10.89 -1.27 14.96
CA TYR A 196 -11.55 -2.57 15.04
C TYR A 196 -12.96 -2.40 15.60
N GLY A 197 -13.94 -2.92 14.87
CA GLY A 197 -15.36 -2.82 15.20
C GLY A 197 -15.91 -4.06 15.89
N PRO A 198 -17.24 -4.09 16.15
CA PRO A 198 -17.93 -5.24 16.73
C PRO A 198 -17.95 -6.41 15.75
N ARG A 199 -18.18 -7.60 16.28
CA ARG A 199 -18.48 -8.76 15.45
C ARG A 199 -19.90 -8.66 14.89
N ILE A 200 -20.05 -8.81 13.56
CA ILE A 200 -21.35 -8.80 12.88
C ILE A 200 -21.55 -10.16 12.21
N ALA A 201 -22.61 -10.86 12.55
CA ALA A 201 -22.93 -12.20 12.01
C ALA A 201 -21.73 -13.19 12.07
N GLY A 202 -20.94 -13.12 13.15
CA GLY A 202 -19.74 -13.94 13.35
C GLY A 202 -18.49 -13.46 12.62
N ALA A 203 -18.58 -12.43 11.78
CA ALA A 203 -17.43 -11.80 11.15
C ALA A 203 -16.73 -10.81 12.08
N ARG A 204 -15.44 -10.61 11.89
CA ARG A 204 -14.68 -9.47 12.43
C ARG A 204 -14.85 -8.29 11.50
N THR A 205 -14.96 -7.10 12.06
CA THR A 205 -15.00 -5.86 11.27
C THR A 205 -13.80 -4.99 11.61
N SER A 206 -13.21 -4.35 10.61
CA SER A 206 -12.15 -3.37 10.78
C SER A 206 -12.25 -2.30 9.70
N ALA A 207 -11.62 -1.16 9.96
CA ALA A 207 -11.43 -0.11 8.98
C ALA A 207 -10.01 0.45 9.13
N ASP A 208 -9.41 0.82 8.02
CA ASP A 208 -8.08 1.43 7.99
C ASP A 208 -8.04 2.59 7.01
N VAL A 209 -7.15 3.53 7.27
CA VAL A 209 -6.81 4.63 6.36
C VAL A 209 -5.34 4.94 6.47
N ASP A 210 -4.66 5.03 5.33
CA ASP A 210 -3.28 5.49 5.21
C ASP A 210 -3.22 6.80 4.43
N LEU A 211 -2.40 7.71 4.93
CA LEU A 211 -2.13 9.02 4.34
C LEU A 211 -0.64 9.11 4.00
N ASP A 212 -0.31 9.82 2.92
CA ASP A 212 1.06 10.26 2.63
C ASP A 212 1.07 11.76 2.24
N PHE A 213 2.25 12.31 1.93
CA PHE A 213 2.43 13.72 1.60
C PHE A 213 2.80 13.91 0.11
N PHE A 214 2.34 13.03 -0.76
CA PHE A 214 2.72 12.99 -2.16
C PHE A 214 1.63 13.48 -3.14
N ALA A 215 0.61 14.21 -2.64
CA ALA A 215 -0.46 14.78 -3.49
C ALA A 215 0.01 15.94 -4.38
N GLY A 216 1.19 16.49 -4.13
CA GLY A 216 1.74 17.64 -4.82
C GLY A 216 2.66 18.44 -3.91
N LEU A 217 3.09 19.61 -4.37
CA LEU A 217 3.85 20.58 -3.55
C LEU A 217 2.89 21.64 -3.02
N ALA A 218 3.21 22.18 -1.84
CA ALA A 218 2.47 23.31 -1.30
C ALA A 218 2.56 24.51 -2.24
N TYR A 219 1.42 25.14 -2.51
CA TYR A 219 1.36 26.34 -3.35
C TYR A 219 1.89 27.55 -2.57
N GLY A 220 2.77 28.34 -3.20
CA GLY A 220 3.28 29.59 -2.63
C GLY A 220 4.64 30.00 -3.19
N SER A 221 5.02 31.28 -2.96
CA SER A 221 6.29 31.87 -3.43
C SER A 221 7.53 31.26 -2.78
N TYR A 222 7.37 30.60 -1.65
CA TYR A 222 8.41 29.90 -0.90
C TYR A 222 8.12 28.38 -0.94
N ALA A 223 7.85 27.86 -2.14
CA ALA A 223 7.60 26.44 -2.34
C ALA A 223 8.76 25.63 -1.74
N THR A 224 8.49 25.00 -0.61
CA THR A 224 9.38 24.06 0.01
C THR A 224 9.17 22.69 -0.60
N SER A 225 10.07 21.75 -0.36
CA SER A 225 9.85 20.34 -0.67
C SER A 225 8.77 19.67 0.20
N ALA A 226 8.03 20.45 1.01
CA ALA A 226 6.90 19.97 1.78
C ALA A 226 5.75 19.58 0.84
N GLY A 227 5.26 18.35 0.98
CA GLY A 227 4.16 17.84 0.17
C GLY A 227 2.79 18.17 0.77
N THR A 228 1.77 18.05 -0.04
CA THR A 228 0.38 18.06 0.39
C THR A 228 -0.10 16.65 0.75
N VAL A 229 -0.99 16.56 1.75
CA VAL A 229 -1.54 15.28 2.21
C VAL A 229 -2.45 14.68 1.17
N ARG A 230 -2.31 13.35 0.96
CA ARG A 230 -3.22 12.57 0.12
C ARG A 230 -3.69 11.33 0.89
N MET A 231 -4.95 10.94 0.67
CA MET A 231 -5.41 9.61 1.03
C MET A 231 -4.73 8.60 0.09
N ARG A 232 -3.96 7.69 0.66
CA ARG A 232 -3.25 6.64 -0.05
C ARG A 232 -4.12 5.42 -0.22
N THR A 233 -4.53 4.84 0.91
CA THR A 233 -5.46 3.72 0.98
C THR A 233 -6.51 3.98 2.05
N ALA A 234 -7.67 3.38 1.90
CA ALA A 234 -8.68 3.34 2.94
C ALA A 234 -9.55 2.11 2.71
N SER A 235 -9.88 1.36 3.76
CA SER A 235 -10.74 0.19 3.60
C SER A 235 -11.67 -0.05 4.79
N ILE A 236 -12.78 -0.72 4.50
CA ILE A 236 -13.71 -1.32 5.46
C ILE A 236 -13.72 -2.81 5.16
N ASN A 237 -13.44 -3.62 6.16
CA ASN A 237 -13.28 -5.05 6.03
C ASN A 237 -14.30 -5.81 6.89
N ILE A 238 -14.86 -6.87 6.36
CA ILE A 238 -15.76 -7.80 7.03
C ILE A 238 -15.23 -9.21 6.77
N ASP A 239 -14.62 -9.83 7.79
CA ASP A 239 -13.87 -11.08 7.66
C ASP A 239 -14.54 -12.20 8.45
N TRP A 240 -15.00 -13.24 7.75
CA TRP A 240 -15.36 -14.54 8.29
C TRP A 240 -14.17 -15.50 8.24
N THR A 241 -14.37 -16.74 8.61
CA THR A 241 -13.31 -17.76 8.63
C THR A 241 -12.71 -18.00 7.24
N ASN A 242 -13.56 -18.11 6.22
CA ASN A 242 -13.15 -18.44 4.85
C ASN A 242 -13.58 -17.38 3.82
N ASP A 243 -14.39 -16.43 4.24
CA ASP A 243 -14.96 -15.41 3.35
C ASP A 243 -14.56 -14.02 3.85
N SER A 244 -14.32 -13.09 2.94
CA SER A 244 -14.16 -11.69 3.28
C SER A 244 -14.83 -10.79 2.26
N ILE A 245 -15.32 -9.65 2.76
CA ILE A 245 -15.80 -8.54 1.93
C ILE A 245 -14.98 -7.31 2.32
N GLN A 246 -14.47 -6.61 1.31
CA GLN A 246 -13.73 -5.37 1.48
C GLN A 246 -14.33 -4.30 0.57
N ALA A 247 -14.64 -3.14 1.13
CA ALA A 247 -14.94 -1.93 0.37
C ALA A 247 -13.84 -0.90 0.66
N GLY A 248 -13.17 -0.37 -0.38
CA GLY A 248 -12.07 0.54 -0.11
C GLY A 248 -11.39 1.11 -1.33
N LEU A 249 -10.54 2.10 -1.08
CA LEU A 249 -9.52 2.62 -1.98
C LEU A 249 -8.25 1.77 -1.77
N VAL A 250 -8.04 0.74 -2.57
CA VAL A 250 -7.01 -0.29 -2.34
C VAL A 250 -6.31 -0.72 -3.63
N VAL A 251 -5.22 -1.48 -3.52
CA VAL A 251 -4.49 -2.02 -4.68
C VAL A 251 -5.37 -2.98 -5.49
N PRO A 252 -5.18 -3.11 -6.82
CA PRO A 252 -6.01 -3.99 -7.64
C PRO A 252 -5.71 -5.48 -7.37
N LEU A 253 -6.72 -6.35 -7.55
CA LEU A 253 -6.54 -7.81 -7.46
C LEU A 253 -5.57 -8.35 -8.51
N ILE A 254 -5.48 -7.69 -9.65
CA ILE A 254 -4.63 -8.10 -10.78
C ILE A 254 -3.15 -7.81 -10.59
N SER A 255 -2.77 -7.05 -9.54
CA SER A 255 -1.37 -6.75 -9.19
C SER A 255 -1.22 -6.66 -7.67
N PRO A 256 -1.25 -7.81 -6.96
CA PRO A 256 -1.26 -7.86 -5.50
C PRO A 256 0.13 -7.72 -4.87
N LEU A 257 1.20 -7.77 -5.65
CA LEU A 257 2.57 -7.73 -5.18
C LEU A 257 3.25 -6.43 -5.62
N SER A 258 4.35 -6.10 -4.94
CA SER A 258 5.24 -5.01 -5.33
C SER A 258 6.66 -5.31 -4.89
N PRO A 259 7.68 -4.84 -5.62
CA PRO A 259 9.07 -4.97 -5.20
C PRO A 259 9.35 -4.17 -3.93
N THR A 260 10.32 -4.64 -3.15
CA THR A 260 10.67 -4.02 -1.86
C THR A 260 11.66 -2.88 -2.05
N SER A 261 11.24 -1.64 -1.75
CA SER A 261 12.08 -0.44 -1.78
C SER A 261 11.60 0.59 -0.76
N TYR A 262 12.53 1.25 -0.07
CA TYR A 262 12.25 2.44 0.75
C TYR A 262 12.53 3.76 0.01
N ALA A 263 13.15 3.69 -1.15
CA ALA A 263 13.34 4.83 -2.03
C ALA A 263 12.08 5.16 -2.84
N MET A 264 11.18 4.18 -3.05
CA MET A 264 9.90 4.31 -3.74
C MET A 264 8.78 3.72 -2.87
N VAL A 265 8.20 4.56 -2.04
CA VAL A 265 7.10 4.21 -1.14
C VAL A 265 5.82 4.92 -1.52
N ALA A 266 5.90 6.19 -1.94
CA ALA A 266 4.73 6.97 -2.38
C ALA A 266 4.06 6.38 -3.63
N GLU A 267 4.83 5.74 -4.49
CA GLU A 267 4.38 4.87 -5.59
C GLU A 267 5.20 3.58 -5.52
N PRO A 268 4.63 2.41 -5.81
CA PRO A 268 5.37 1.16 -5.71
C PRO A 268 6.59 1.13 -6.63
N ALA A 269 7.66 0.49 -6.19
CA ALA A 269 8.86 0.35 -7.00
C ALA A 269 8.54 -0.36 -8.33
N LEU A 270 9.25 0.05 -9.41
CA LEU A 270 9.03 -0.37 -10.80
C LEU A 270 7.67 0.06 -11.38
N ALA A 271 6.97 1.02 -10.77
CA ALA A 271 5.86 1.72 -11.40
C ALA A 271 6.29 2.28 -12.78
N GLY A 272 5.44 2.19 -13.78
CA GLY A 272 5.80 2.54 -15.17
C GLY A 272 6.90 1.69 -15.81
N ALA A 273 7.38 0.64 -15.14
CA ALA A 273 8.35 -0.31 -15.64
C ALA A 273 7.91 -1.77 -15.38
N GLY A 274 6.63 -2.06 -15.59
CA GLY A 274 6.07 -3.41 -15.57
C GLY A 274 5.36 -3.80 -14.28
N ASN A 275 5.45 -2.99 -13.22
CA ASN A 275 4.61 -3.13 -12.05
C ASN A 275 3.31 -2.36 -12.28
N LEU A 276 2.20 -3.07 -12.50
CA LEU A 276 0.87 -2.46 -12.53
C LEU A 276 0.50 -2.07 -11.11
N TRP A 277 0.03 -0.84 -10.92
CA TRP A 277 -0.36 -0.36 -9.62
C TRP A 277 -1.41 0.73 -9.71
N THR A 278 -2.21 0.83 -8.70
CA THR A 278 -3.11 1.96 -8.44
C THR A 278 -3.72 1.79 -7.06
N TRP A 279 -4.35 2.83 -6.56
CA TRP A 279 -5.33 2.74 -5.47
C TRP A 279 -6.64 3.29 -6.02
N ALA A 280 -7.65 2.44 -6.10
CA ALA A 280 -8.94 2.80 -6.66
C ALA A 280 -10.09 2.28 -5.80
N PRO A 281 -11.24 2.98 -5.79
CA PRO A 281 -12.44 2.52 -5.09
C PRO A 281 -12.89 1.16 -5.61
N GLN A 282 -13.08 0.21 -4.70
CA GLN A 282 -13.38 -1.19 -5.04
C GLN A 282 -14.33 -1.80 -4.01
N LEU A 283 -15.12 -2.74 -4.48
CA LEU A 283 -15.86 -3.70 -3.64
C LEU A 283 -15.38 -5.09 -4.00
N ARG A 284 -14.82 -5.82 -3.04
CA ARG A 284 -14.24 -7.14 -3.22
C ARG A 284 -14.94 -8.19 -2.40
N TYR A 285 -14.98 -9.39 -2.95
CA TYR A 285 -15.28 -10.61 -2.23
C TYR A 285 -14.14 -11.60 -2.41
N ALA A 286 -13.72 -12.25 -1.35
CA ALA A 286 -12.75 -13.34 -1.39
C ALA A 286 -13.26 -14.56 -0.65
N HIS A 287 -13.03 -15.73 -1.24
CA HIS A 287 -13.34 -17.04 -0.67
C HIS A 287 -12.09 -17.90 -0.60
N GLN A 288 -11.81 -18.46 0.57
CA GLN A 288 -10.67 -19.34 0.80
C GLN A 288 -11.11 -20.78 0.94
N ILE A 289 -10.53 -21.66 0.14
CA ILE A 289 -10.73 -23.09 0.16
C ILE A 289 -9.48 -23.70 0.83
N PRO A 290 -9.56 -24.08 2.13
CA PRO A 290 -8.46 -24.70 2.82
C PRO A 290 -8.18 -26.08 2.24
N LEU A 291 -6.89 -26.39 2.05
CA LEU A 291 -6.39 -27.65 1.58
C LEU A 291 -5.52 -28.31 2.67
N GLN A 292 -5.09 -29.55 2.44
CA GLN A 292 -4.18 -30.22 3.36
C GLN A 292 -2.82 -29.50 3.44
N SER A 293 -2.10 -29.69 4.55
CA SER A 293 -0.76 -29.15 4.80
C SER A 293 -0.68 -27.61 4.83
N GLY A 294 -1.74 -26.93 5.30
CA GLY A 294 -1.76 -25.46 5.44
C GLY A 294 -1.81 -24.68 4.13
N ARG A 295 -2.03 -25.38 3.01
CA ARG A 295 -2.24 -24.76 1.69
C ARG A 295 -3.69 -24.33 1.52
N ARG A 296 -3.94 -23.39 0.62
CA ARG A 296 -5.30 -22.97 0.23
C ARG A 296 -5.34 -22.46 -1.20
N VAL A 297 -6.52 -22.58 -1.79
CA VAL A 297 -6.90 -21.84 -2.99
C VAL A 297 -7.71 -20.63 -2.53
N GLN A 298 -7.42 -19.46 -3.08
CA GLN A 298 -8.20 -18.25 -2.87
C GLN A 298 -8.82 -17.81 -4.18
N LEU A 299 -10.13 -17.59 -4.14
CA LEU A 299 -10.93 -17.05 -5.25
C LEU A 299 -11.33 -15.64 -4.88
N GLU A 300 -11.03 -14.68 -5.74
CA GLU A 300 -11.29 -13.26 -5.49
C GLU A 300 -12.04 -12.67 -6.68
N PHE A 301 -12.98 -11.80 -6.38
CA PHE A 301 -13.74 -11.04 -7.37
C PHE A 301 -13.91 -9.60 -6.89
N GLY A 302 -13.73 -8.65 -7.81
CA GLY A 302 -13.84 -7.22 -7.53
C GLY A 302 -14.68 -6.48 -8.57
N LEU A 303 -15.46 -5.53 -8.06
CA LEU A 303 -16.05 -4.43 -8.83
C LEU A 303 -15.31 -3.17 -8.44
N TRP A 304 -14.84 -2.38 -9.39
CA TRP A 304 -14.04 -1.23 -9.08
C TRP A 304 -14.21 -0.07 -10.08
N ASP A 305 -13.77 1.10 -9.67
CA ASP A 305 -13.68 2.29 -10.50
C ASP A 305 -12.23 2.47 -10.98
N PRO A 306 -11.84 1.90 -12.13
CA PRO A 306 -10.45 1.92 -12.57
C PRO A 306 -10.07 3.33 -13.02
N PRO A 307 -8.93 3.87 -12.55
CA PRO A 307 -8.44 5.14 -13.05
C PRO A 307 -8.06 5.03 -14.51
N THR A 308 -8.17 6.16 -15.23
CA THR A 308 -7.76 6.27 -16.62
C THR A 308 -6.71 7.36 -16.77
N ALA A 309 -5.71 7.12 -17.61
CA ALA A 309 -4.66 8.09 -17.88
C ALA A 309 -5.16 9.26 -18.74
N GLY A 310 -4.53 10.43 -18.58
CA GLY A 310 -4.83 11.62 -19.39
C GLY A 310 -5.96 12.50 -18.87
N TYR A 311 -6.36 12.27 -17.63
CA TYR A 311 -7.40 13.05 -16.98
C TYR A 311 -6.86 14.38 -16.43
N SER A 312 -7.56 15.52 -16.69
CA SER A 312 -7.22 16.82 -16.11
C SER A 312 -8.00 17.05 -14.81
N THR A 313 -7.27 17.34 -13.72
CA THR A 313 -7.83 17.51 -12.37
C THR A 313 -7.87 18.97 -11.91
N ASN A 314 -7.73 19.94 -12.84
CA ASN A 314 -7.61 21.36 -12.47
C ASN A 314 -8.95 22.06 -12.15
N GLU A 315 -10.03 21.31 -12.01
CA GLU A 315 -11.35 21.85 -11.75
C GLU A 315 -11.77 21.64 -10.29
N LEU A 316 -12.51 22.61 -9.75
CA LEU A 316 -13.09 22.51 -8.41
C LEU A 316 -14.06 21.33 -8.30
N PHE A 317 -14.76 21.01 -9.39
CA PHE A 317 -15.69 19.90 -9.49
C PHE A 317 -15.10 18.81 -10.37
N ARG A 318 -15.13 17.57 -9.86
CA ARG A 318 -14.65 16.41 -10.59
C ARG A 318 -15.60 16.09 -11.76
N VAL A 319 -15.08 16.05 -12.97
CA VAL A 319 -15.79 15.55 -14.16
C VAL A 319 -15.57 14.03 -14.27
N PRO A 320 -16.51 13.28 -14.91
CA PRO A 320 -16.34 11.84 -15.08
C PRO A 320 -15.06 11.50 -15.85
N SER A 321 -14.30 10.54 -15.36
CA SER A 321 -13.20 9.93 -16.11
C SER A 321 -13.76 9.15 -17.31
N PRO A 322 -12.96 8.79 -18.33
CA PRO A 322 -13.40 7.92 -19.42
C PRO A 322 -14.00 6.60 -18.95
N SER A 323 -13.51 6.04 -17.85
CA SER A 323 -14.07 4.83 -17.26
C SER A 323 -15.47 5.08 -16.68
N GLU A 324 -15.63 6.12 -15.85
CA GLU A 324 -16.91 6.52 -15.26
C GLU A 324 -17.93 6.95 -16.32
N ALA A 325 -17.48 7.60 -17.39
CA ALA A 325 -18.32 7.99 -18.54
C ALA A 325 -18.90 6.77 -19.28
N SER A 326 -18.32 5.58 -19.11
CA SER A 326 -18.85 4.32 -19.64
C SER A 326 -20.13 3.85 -18.93
N LYS A 327 -20.39 4.36 -17.70
CA LYS A 327 -21.53 4.02 -16.85
C LYS A 327 -21.57 2.55 -16.40
N GLN A 328 -20.42 1.87 -16.40
CA GLN A 328 -20.27 0.53 -15.87
C GLN A 328 -18.97 0.43 -15.07
N PRO A 329 -18.94 -0.40 -13.99
CA PRO A 329 -17.70 -0.62 -13.24
C PRO A 329 -16.67 -1.40 -14.06
N GLY A 330 -15.44 -1.38 -13.62
CA GLY A 330 -14.46 -2.37 -13.99
C GLY A 330 -14.70 -3.68 -13.22
N TYR A 331 -14.26 -4.78 -13.80
CA TYR A 331 -14.38 -6.13 -13.26
C TYR A 331 -13.00 -6.74 -13.14
N GLU A 332 -12.71 -7.29 -11.99
CA GLU A 332 -11.48 -8.04 -11.80
C GLU A 332 -11.73 -9.37 -11.08
N SER A 333 -10.92 -10.37 -11.38
CA SER A 333 -10.96 -11.65 -10.71
C SER A 333 -9.56 -12.21 -10.58
N ARG A 334 -9.34 -12.98 -9.50
CA ARG A 334 -8.06 -13.63 -9.25
C ARG A 334 -8.27 -15.01 -8.65
N VAL A 335 -7.48 -15.97 -9.07
CA VAL A 335 -7.35 -17.29 -8.46
C VAL A 335 -5.91 -17.46 -8.04
N SER A 336 -5.69 -17.75 -6.77
CA SER A 336 -4.34 -18.02 -6.28
C SER A 336 -4.27 -19.28 -5.45
N TYR A 337 -3.09 -19.89 -5.44
CA TYR A 337 -2.75 -21.08 -4.68
C TYR A 337 -1.47 -20.84 -3.89
N GLY A 338 -1.44 -21.23 -2.62
CA GLY A 338 -0.24 -21.05 -1.83
C GLY A 338 -0.38 -21.44 -0.36
N THR A 339 0.71 -21.12 0.39
CA THR A 339 0.80 -21.22 1.84
C THR A 339 0.79 -19.80 2.41
N PHE A 340 -0.28 -19.40 3.11
CA PHE A 340 -0.45 -18.00 3.50
C PHE A 340 -0.08 -17.70 4.97
N ALA A 341 0.21 -18.74 5.76
CA ALA A 341 0.39 -18.65 7.20
C ALA A 341 1.85 -18.79 7.68
N SER A 342 2.83 -18.96 6.78
CA SER A 342 4.24 -19.13 7.15
C SER A 342 5.07 -17.90 6.78
N GLU A 343 6.21 -17.71 7.45
CA GLU A 343 7.23 -16.72 7.07
C GLU A 343 7.74 -16.94 5.64
N HIS A 344 7.76 -18.20 5.18
CA HIS A 344 8.10 -18.60 3.82
C HIS A 344 6.83 -18.83 2.99
N ARG A 345 6.20 -17.74 2.58
CA ARG A 345 4.96 -17.78 1.79
C ARG A 345 5.24 -18.22 0.36
N PHE A 346 4.79 -19.41 -0.01
CA PHE A 346 4.66 -19.78 -1.42
C PHE A 346 3.31 -19.30 -1.94
N GLN A 347 3.29 -18.62 -3.08
CA GLN A 347 2.06 -18.16 -3.72
C GLN A 347 2.26 -18.08 -5.23
N ILE A 348 1.27 -18.55 -5.97
CA ILE A 348 1.11 -18.29 -7.41
C ILE A 348 -0.32 -17.86 -7.65
N GLY A 349 -0.53 -16.87 -8.54
CA GLY A 349 -1.85 -16.38 -8.92
C GLY A 349 -1.95 -16.11 -10.41
N VAL A 350 -3.19 -16.17 -10.90
CA VAL A 350 -3.57 -15.69 -12.22
C VAL A 350 -4.80 -14.81 -12.07
N SER A 351 -4.85 -13.71 -12.85
CA SER A 351 -5.92 -12.74 -12.72
C SER A 351 -6.37 -12.21 -14.08
N GLY A 352 -7.59 -11.71 -14.12
CA GLY A 352 -8.18 -11.06 -15.27
C GLY A 352 -8.86 -9.76 -14.89
N TYR A 353 -8.81 -8.79 -15.78
CA TYR A 353 -9.44 -7.48 -15.67
C TYR A 353 -10.13 -7.10 -16.95
N TYR A 354 -11.27 -6.41 -16.81
CA TYR A 354 -11.98 -5.78 -17.92
C TYR A 354 -12.67 -4.51 -17.46
N SER A 355 -12.59 -3.46 -18.27
CA SER A 355 -13.46 -2.26 -18.17
C SER A 355 -13.70 -1.65 -19.53
N ARG A 356 -14.64 -0.71 -19.59
CA ARG A 356 -14.89 0.11 -20.77
C ARG A 356 -14.58 1.57 -20.48
N GLN A 357 -13.97 2.24 -21.45
CA GLN A 357 -13.68 3.66 -21.41
C GLN A 357 -14.48 4.34 -22.53
N SER A 358 -15.15 5.45 -22.22
CA SER A 358 -15.93 6.23 -23.18
C SER A 358 -15.29 7.59 -23.41
N TYR A 359 -15.11 7.94 -24.66
CA TYR A 359 -14.46 9.16 -25.10
C TYR A 359 -15.43 10.05 -25.94
N SER A 360 -15.01 11.28 -26.23
CA SER A 360 -15.75 12.19 -27.08
C SER A 360 -16.06 11.58 -28.46
N GLY A 361 -17.13 12.06 -29.12
CA GLY A 361 -17.57 11.53 -30.42
C GLY A 361 -18.16 10.11 -30.33
N ASN A 362 -18.69 9.71 -29.17
CA ASN A 362 -19.31 8.39 -28.96
C ASN A 362 -18.36 7.21 -29.25
N GLN A 363 -17.06 7.43 -29.05
CA GLN A 363 -16.05 6.38 -29.20
C GLN A 363 -15.83 5.65 -27.87
N SER A 364 -15.69 4.34 -27.91
CA SER A 364 -15.39 3.54 -26.74
C SER A 364 -14.18 2.64 -26.98
N VAL A 365 -13.45 2.39 -25.89
CA VAL A 365 -12.28 1.50 -25.88
C VAL A 365 -12.47 0.49 -24.76
N ASP A 366 -12.35 -0.79 -25.10
CA ASP A 366 -12.32 -1.86 -24.09
C ASP A 366 -10.89 -1.99 -23.54
N SER A 367 -10.78 -1.84 -22.24
CA SER A 367 -9.57 -2.07 -21.45
C SER A 367 -9.60 -3.48 -20.88
N TRP A 368 -8.49 -4.20 -20.93
CA TRP A 368 -8.40 -5.53 -20.35
C TRP A 368 -6.95 -5.90 -20.01
N ALA A 369 -6.79 -6.79 -19.03
CA ALA A 369 -5.52 -7.42 -18.71
C ALA A 369 -5.69 -8.89 -18.34
N ALA A 370 -4.68 -9.69 -18.68
CA ALA A 370 -4.40 -10.99 -18.09
C ALA A 370 -3.08 -10.86 -17.34
N THR A 371 -3.04 -11.27 -16.08
CA THR A 371 -1.85 -11.12 -15.23
C THR A 371 -1.51 -12.42 -14.51
N THR A 372 -0.25 -12.55 -14.14
CA THR A 372 0.25 -13.63 -13.28
C THR A 372 1.11 -13.03 -12.18
N ASP A 373 1.02 -13.59 -10.98
CA ASP A 373 1.87 -13.23 -9.85
C ASP A 373 2.48 -14.47 -9.21
N TRP A 374 3.68 -14.31 -8.66
CA TRP A 374 4.37 -15.38 -7.95
C TRP A 374 5.21 -14.86 -6.80
N ARG A 375 5.27 -15.67 -5.74
CA ARG A 375 6.22 -15.56 -4.64
C ARG A 375 6.68 -16.96 -4.28
N VAL A 376 7.95 -17.24 -4.48
CA VAL A 376 8.53 -18.56 -4.35
C VAL A 376 9.75 -18.49 -3.42
N PRO A 377 9.67 -19.03 -2.20
CA PRO A 377 10.85 -19.22 -1.36
C PRO A 377 11.74 -20.29 -1.98
N LEU A 378 12.95 -19.92 -2.39
CA LEU A 378 13.96 -20.87 -2.93
C LEU A 378 14.69 -21.57 -1.79
N SER A 379 14.82 -20.92 -0.65
CA SER A 379 15.43 -21.45 0.59
C SER A 379 15.00 -20.58 1.76
N ASN A 380 15.47 -20.91 2.96
CA ASN A 380 15.24 -20.06 4.15
C ASN A 380 15.87 -18.67 4.04
N ARG A 381 16.74 -18.43 3.04
CA ARG A 381 17.41 -17.13 2.85
C ARG A 381 17.04 -16.42 1.57
N PHE A 382 16.52 -17.13 0.58
CA PHE A 382 16.26 -16.57 -0.75
C PHE A 382 14.81 -16.75 -1.16
N GLU A 383 14.20 -15.67 -1.66
CA GLU A 383 12.86 -15.64 -2.22
C GLU A 383 12.89 -14.96 -3.58
N VAL A 384 12.15 -15.50 -4.55
CA VAL A 384 11.86 -14.84 -5.82
C VAL A 384 10.39 -14.48 -5.86
N SER A 385 10.10 -13.22 -6.18
CA SER A 385 8.74 -12.70 -6.39
C SER A 385 8.65 -11.93 -7.70
N GLY A 386 7.45 -11.78 -8.21
CA GLY A 386 7.26 -11.04 -9.44
C GLY A 386 5.81 -11.05 -9.93
N GLU A 387 5.58 -10.27 -10.97
CA GLU A 387 4.33 -10.21 -11.72
C GLU A 387 4.60 -10.04 -13.20
N GLY A 388 3.69 -10.53 -14.02
CA GLY A 388 3.71 -10.34 -15.45
C GLY A 388 2.32 -10.05 -15.98
N TYR A 389 2.21 -9.22 -17.00
CA TYR A 389 0.94 -8.87 -17.60
C TYR A 389 1.00 -8.77 -19.13
N ARG A 390 -0.15 -8.99 -19.74
CA ARG A 390 -0.49 -8.65 -21.11
C ARG A 390 -1.85 -7.97 -21.10
N GLY A 391 -1.96 -6.81 -21.76
CA GLY A 391 -3.23 -6.12 -21.75
C GLY A 391 -3.34 -5.01 -22.78
N ARG A 392 -4.41 -4.22 -22.67
CA ARG A 392 -4.75 -3.10 -23.54
C ARG A 392 -5.39 -2.00 -22.73
N ALA A 393 -5.02 -0.75 -23.00
CA ALA A 393 -5.56 0.45 -22.37
C ALA A 393 -5.40 0.42 -20.83
N LEU A 394 -4.16 0.19 -20.35
CA LEU A 394 -3.83 0.04 -18.93
C LEU A 394 -3.09 1.24 -18.34
N GLY A 395 -3.17 2.42 -18.97
CA GLY A 395 -2.39 3.59 -18.55
C GLY A 395 -2.69 4.07 -17.15
N GLY A 396 -3.93 4.01 -16.72
CA GLY A 396 -4.34 4.33 -15.35
C GLY A 396 -3.82 3.35 -14.29
N LEU A 397 -3.32 2.18 -14.74
CA LEU A 397 -2.66 1.16 -13.93
C LEU A 397 -1.12 1.19 -14.07
N GLY A 398 -0.59 2.23 -14.73
CA GLY A 398 0.84 2.34 -15.02
C GLY A 398 1.31 1.55 -16.24
N GLY A 399 0.45 0.72 -16.86
CA GLY A 399 0.79 -0.08 -18.03
C GLY A 399 0.85 0.75 -19.32
N GLY A 400 1.57 0.24 -20.34
CA GLY A 400 1.80 0.98 -21.58
C GLY A 400 2.54 2.29 -21.34
N VAL A 401 3.39 2.33 -20.33
CA VAL A 401 4.13 3.53 -19.86
C VAL A 401 3.15 4.68 -19.60
N TYR A 402 2.11 4.41 -18.80
CA TYR A 402 1.02 5.34 -18.44
C TYR A 402 0.14 5.79 -19.61
N LYS A 403 -0.07 4.94 -20.62
CA LYS A 403 -0.97 5.26 -21.75
C LYS A 403 -2.13 4.27 -21.86
N ASP A 404 -3.36 4.78 -21.72
CA ASP A 404 -4.57 4.03 -22.02
C ASP A 404 -4.79 3.95 -23.53
N VAL A 405 -4.80 5.12 -24.16
CA VAL A 405 -5.16 5.27 -25.57
C VAL A 405 -4.15 6.13 -26.31
N LEU A 406 -4.05 5.89 -27.59
CA LEU A 406 -3.48 6.80 -28.56
C LEU A 406 -4.63 7.56 -29.23
N PHE A 407 -4.54 8.89 -29.21
CA PHE A 407 -5.53 9.76 -29.86
C PHE A 407 -4.86 10.61 -30.93
N GLY A 408 -5.40 10.61 -32.12
CA GLY A 408 -4.90 11.38 -33.24
C GLY A 408 -5.41 10.85 -34.57
N ILE A 409 -4.78 11.31 -35.63
CA ILE A 409 -5.11 10.86 -36.99
C ILE A 409 -4.59 9.44 -37.19
N TYR A 410 -5.48 8.53 -37.48
CA TYR A 410 -5.15 7.14 -37.79
C TYR A 410 -4.67 7.04 -39.24
N ALA A 411 -3.44 6.59 -39.45
CA ALA A 411 -2.76 6.64 -40.75
C ALA A 411 -3.53 5.92 -41.88
N SER A 412 -4.21 4.81 -41.55
CA SER A 412 -4.95 4.01 -42.53
C SER A 412 -6.28 4.64 -42.98
N THR A 413 -6.89 5.49 -42.15
CA THR A 413 -8.23 6.06 -42.43
C THR A 413 -8.24 7.58 -42.57
N GLY A 414 -7.18 8.27 -42.15
CA GLY A 414 -7.13 9.74 -42.10
C GLY A 414 -8.09 10.38 -41.07
N ILE A 415 -8.72 9.61 -40.19
CA ILE A 415 -9.74 10.06 -39.24
C ILE A 415 -9.15 10.07 -37.82
N ASN A 416 -9.53 11.09 -37.04
CA ASN A 416 -9.24 11.13 -35.61
C ASN A 416 -9.95 9.98 -34.88
N ALA A 417 -9.20 9.19 -34.13
CA ALA A 417 -9.74 8.07 -33.37
C ALA A 417 -9.01 7.88 -32.02
N TYR A 418 -9.73 7.33 -31.05
CA TYR A 418 -9.18 6.78 -29.81
C TYR A 418 -8.90 5.29 -30.02
N ARG A 419 -7.67 4.87 -29.83
CA ARG A 419 -7.27 3.46 -29.94
C ARG A 419 -6.56 3.03 -28.68
N GLY A 420 -7.05 1.96 -28.05
CA GLY A 420 -6.40 1.40 -26.87
C GLY A 420 -5.00 0.88 -27.19
N LEU A 421 -4.01 1.32 -26.42
CA LEU A 421 -2.64 0.85 -26.57
C LEU A 421 -2.53 -0.57 -26.01
N ASN A 422 -2.03 -1.49 -26.83
CA ASN A 422 -1.62 -2.82 -26.37
C ASN A 422 -0.26 -2.75 -25.69
N ALA A 423 -0.11 -3.43 -24.56
CA ALA A 423 1.14 -3.47 -23.82
C ALA A 423 1.41 -4.84 -23.20
N ILE A 424 2.68 -5.10 -22.96
CA ILE A 424 3.18 -6.23 -22.18
C ILE A 424 4.21 -5.71 -21.19
N GLY A 425 4.22 -6.23 -19.98
CA GLY A 425 5.19 -5.85 -18.98
C GLY A 425 5.25 -6.85 -17.85
N GLY A 426 6.12 -6.56 -16.92
CA GLY A 426 6.29 -7.37 -15.72
C GLY A 426 7.57 -7.03 -15.00
N TRP A 427 7.68 -7.56 -13.80
CA TRP A 427 8.85 -7.40 -12.96
C TRP A 427 9.18 -8.68 -12.21
N THR A 428 10.42 -8.79 -11.76
CA THR A 428 10.86 -9.84 -10.84
C THR A 428 11.87 -9.29 -9.85
N GLN A 429 11.85 -9.84 -8.64
CA GLN A 429 12.74 -9.52 -7.54
C GLN A 429 13.34 -10.79 -6.97
N LEU A 430 14.65 -10.75 -6.71
CA LEU A 430 15.36 -11.67 -5.83
C LEU A 430 15.58 -10.96 -4.50
N LYS A 431 15.09 -11.56 -3.42
CA LYS A 431 15.27 -11.12 -2.04
C LYS A 431 16.19 -12.10 -1.33
N ALA A 432 17.16 -11.56 -0.57
CA ALA A 432 18.12 -12.34 0.23
C ALA A 432 18.08 -11.88 1.70
N HIS A 433 17.72 -12.77 2.61
CA HIS A 433 17.78 -12.55 4.06
C HIS A 433 19.11 -13.07 4.59
N PHE A 434 20.04 -12.19 4.94
CA PHE A 434 21.34 -12.57 5.51
C PHE A 434 21.25 -12.82 7.00
N THR A 435 20.53 -11.93 7.71
CA THR A 435 20.23 -12.01 9.13
C THR A 435 18.81 -11.51 9.37
N GLN A 436 18.34 -11.54 10.62
CA GLN A 436 17.04 -10.94 11.00
C GLN A 436 17.00 -9.42 10.76
N SER A 437 18.16 -8.75 10.79
CA SER A 437 18.28 -7.31 10.61
C SER A 437 18.82 -6.86 9.26
N LEU A 438 19.28 -7.79 8.40
CA LEU A 438 19.95 -7.47 7.13
C LEU A 438 19.31 -8.24 5.97
N GLU A 439 18.75 -7.49 5.04
CA GLU A 439 18.11 -7.96 3.81
C GLU A 439 18.71 -7.25 2.60
N ALA A 440 18.83 -7.92 1.47
CA ALA A 440 19.16 -7.31 0.19
C ALA A 440 18.15 -7.70 -0.87
N ASN A 441 17.86 -6.78 -1.78
CA ASN A 441 16.94 -6.98 -2.89
C ASN A 441 17.59 -6.56 -4.20
N ALA A 442 17.33 -7.32 -5.27
CA ALA A 442 17.67 -6.97 -6.65
C ALA A 442 16.43 -7.18 -7.51
N SER A 443 16.06 -6.16 -8.28
CA SER A 443 14.82 -6.18 -9.06
C SER A 443 15.03 -5.64 -10.47
N ILE A 444 14.25 -6.17 -11.39
CA ILE A 444 14.18 -5.72 -12.78
C ILE A 444 12.72 -5.67 -13.22
N GLY A 445 12.35 -4.62 -13.96
CA GLY A 445 11.04 -4.48 -14.57
C GLY A 445 11.12 -3.88 -15.98
N LEU A 446 10.12 -4.18 -16.78
CA LEU A 446 9.96 -3.71 -18.15
C LEU A 446 8.48 -3.45 -18.43
N ASP A 447 8.20 -2.33 -19.08
CA ASP A 447 6.91 -1.98 -19.65
C ASP A 447 7.09 -1.62 -21.12
N ASP A 448 6.35 -2.26 -22.01
CA ASP A 448 6.52 -2.15 -23.46
C ASP A 448 5.15 -2.00 -24.16
N GLY A 449 4.89 -0.81 -24.66
CA GLY A 449 3.78 -0.56 -25.58
C GLY A 449 4.08 -1.14 -26.97
N TYR A 450 3.09 -1.74 -27.61
CA TYR A 450 3.30 -2.35 -28.92
C TYR A 450 3.64 -1.34 -30.00
N ALA A 451 4.82 -1.45 -30.61
CA ALA A 451 5.31 -0.60 -31.68
C ALA A 451 4.32 -0.48 -32.84
N ARG A 452 3.63 -1.57 -33.16
CA ARG A 452 2.57 -1.57 -34.19
C ARG A 452 1.50 -0.53 -33.94
N ASP A 453 1.04 -0.39 -32.70
CA ASP A 453 -0.04 0.53 -32.35
C ASP A 453 0.44 2.00 -32.48
N PHE A 454 1.71 2.27 -32.12
CA PHE A 454 2.30 3.60 -32.30
C PHE A 454 2.47 3.99 -33.77
N HIS A 455 2.86 3.05 -34.63
CA HIS A 455 3.07 3.32 -36.07
C HIS A 455 1.78 3.60 -36.84
N GLU A 456 0.63 3.27 -36.28
CA GLU A 456 -0.68 3.54 -36.89
C GLU A 456 -1.13 5.00 -36.72
N PHE A 457 -0.46 5.80 -35.87
CA PHE A 457 -0.85 7.19 -35.59
C PHE A 457 0.17 8.20 -36.13
N VAL A 458 -0.37 9.33 -36.61
CA VAL A 458 0.40 10.52 -36.91
C VAL A 458 0.39 11.40 -35.66
N PHE A 459 1.52 11.47 -34.97
CA PHE A 459 1.66 12.29 -33.77
C PHE A 459 1.82 13.77 -34.17
N PRO A 460 1.00 14.70 -33.61
CA PRO A 460 1.16 16.11 -33.88
C PRO A 460 2.49 16.63 -33.26
N PRO A 461 3.10 17.66 -33.85
CA PRO A 461 4.38 18.23 -33.38
C PRO A 461 4.32 18.81 -31.96
N THR A 462 3.14 19.03 -31.41
CA THR A 462 2.89 19.55 -30.06
C THR A 462 2.92 18.47 -28.96
N VAL A 463 3.16 17.20 -29.31
CA VAL A 463 3.22 16.10 -28.34
C VAL A 463 4.42 16.27 -27.41
N THR A 464 4.20 16.27 -26.11
CA THR A 464 5.24 16.45 -25.09
C THR A 464 6.17 15.23 -25.00
N SER A 465 7.38 15.44 -24.49
CA SER A 465 8.36 14.35 -24.29
C SER A 465 7.84 13.22 -23.40
N THR A 466 6.99 13.51 -22.44
CA THR A 466 6.35 12.51 -21.58
C THR A 466 5.32 11.66 -22.32
N GLN A 467 4.62 12.24 -23.29
CA GLN A 467 3.65 11.53 -24.14
C GLN A 467 4.34 10.63 -25.18
N LEU A 468 5.59 10.91 -25.51
CA LEU A 468 6.35 10.16 -26.50
C LEU A 468 7.01 8.88 -25.96
N ARG A 469 6.88 8.55 -24.68
CA ARG A 469 7.46 7.32 -24.10
C ARG A 469 6.75 6.07 -24.67
N ALA A 470 7.52 5.13 -25.22
CA ALA A 470 7.00 3.89 -25.79
C ALA A 470 7.32 2.66 -24.93
N ARG A 471 8.51 2.66 -24.32
CA ARG A 471 9.01 1.57 -23.49
C ARG A 471 9.78 2.14 -22.31
N ASN A 472 9.69 1.49 -21.16
CA ASN A 472 10.49 1.81 -20.01
C ASN A 472 11.04 0.54 -19.36
N LYS A 473 12.31 0.56 -18.96
CA LYS A 473 12.98 -0.50 -18.23
C LYS A 473 13.66 0.07 -17.02
N MET A 474 13.58 -0.62 -15.92
CA MET A 474 14.22 -0.21 -14.67
C MET A 474 14.86 -1.42 -14.01
N VAL A 475 16.03 -1.21 -13.42
CA VAL A 475 16.67 -2.15 -12.50
C VAL A 475 17.01 -1.41 -11.23
N PHE A 476 16.92 -2.07 -10.09
CA PHE A 476 17.46 -1.53 -8.85
C PHE A 476 18.00 -2.63 -7.94
N GLY A 477 18.90 -2.24 -7.05
CA GLY A 477 19.36 -3.04 -5.95
C GLY A 477 19.43 -2.21 -4.69
N ASN A 478 18.97 -2.78 -3.57
CA ASN A 478 19.06 -2.16 -2.26
C ASN A 478 19.53 -3.14 -1.19
N VAL A 479 20.02 -2.57 -0.10
CA VAL A 479 20.27 -3.26 1.15
C VAL A 479 19.42 -2.60 2.22
N ILE A 480 18.70 -3.38 3.00
CA ILE A 480 17.85 -2.89 4.08
C ILE A 480 18.45 -3.39 5.39
N PHE A 481 18.87 -2.46 6.22
CA PHE A 481 19.41 -2.73 7.54
C PHE A 481 18.46 -2.19 8.61
N ARG A 482 17.99 -3.09 9.49
CA ARG A 482 17.13 -2.78 10.62
C ARG A 482 17.89 -3.03 11.92
N PRO A 483 18.69 -2.05 12.42
CA PRO A 483 19.43 -2.20 13.66
C PRO A 483 18.53 -2.44 14.87
N LYS A 484 17.31 -1.94 14.80
CA LYS A 484 16.18 -2.19 15.69
C LYS A 484 14.93 -2.34 14.86
N THR A 485 13.89 -2.95 15.40
CA THR A 485 12.62 -3.24 14.71
C THR A 485 11.98 -1.97 14.10
N TYR A 486 12.15 -0.83 14.75
CA TYR A 486 11.58 0.47 14.36
C TYR A 486 12.51 1.35 13.51
N LEU A 487 13.82 1.03 13.42
CA LEU A 487 14.79 1.82 12.64
C LEU A 487 15.14 1.11 11.34
N ILE A 488 15.14 1.87 10.25
CA ILE A 488 15.41 1.38 8.90
C ILE A 488 16.47 2.27 8.27
N LEU A 489 17.50 1.65 7.69
CA LEU A 489 18.48 2.30 6.83
C LEU A 489 18.56 1.51 5.52
N SER A 490 18.40 2.18 4.38
CA SER A 490 18.40 1.51 3.08
C SER A 490 19.09 2.34 1.99
N PRO A 491 20.35 2.06 1.65
CA PRO A 491 20.94 2.51 0.40
C PRO A 491 20.33 1.74 -0.78
N GLU A 492 20.02 2.47 -1.85
CA GLU A 492 19.50 1.92 -3.10
C GLU A 492 20.21 2.56 -4.30
N TYR A 493 20.57 1.74 -5.28
CA TYR A 493 20.96 2.17 -6.62
C TYR A 493 19.90 1.73 -7.61
N ARG A 494 19.51 2.63 -8.51
CA ARG A 494 18.54 2.40 -9.58
C ARG A 494 19.04 2.95 -10.88
N ARG A 495 18.76 2.22 -11.99
CA ARG A 495 19.00 2.67 -13.34
C ARG A 495 17.75 2.54 -14.18
N ILE A 496 17.44 3.60 -14.93
CA ILE A 496 16.27 3.71 -15.80
C ILE A 496 16.73 3.86 -17.24
N TRP A 497 16.04 3.15 -18.15
CA TRP A 497 16.12 3.32 -19.59
C TRP A 497 14.72 3.60 -20.12
N THR A 498 14.53 4.75 -20.76
CA THR A 498 13.26 5.14 -21.36
C THR A 498 13.44 5.35 -22.86
N TRP A 499 12.72 4.58 -23.64
CA TRP A 499 12.69 4.70 -25.09
C TRP A 499 11.53 5.58 -25.51
N PRO A 500 11.79 6.71 -26.16
CA PRO A 500 10.75 7.48 -26.82
C PRO A 500 10.25 6.74 -28.06
N ILE A 501 9.07 7.14 -28.57
CA ILE A 501 8.53 6.66 -29.85
C ILE A 501 9.49 6.97 -31.00
N TYR A 502 10.14 8.15 -30.93
CA TYR A 502 11.13 8.61 -31.87
C TYR A 502 12.41 9.04 -31.12
N GLY A 503 13.57 8.71 -31.67
CA GLY A 503 14.86 9.12 -31.11
C GLY A 503 15.61 8.01 -30.39
N THR A 504 16.60 8.40 -29.62
CA THR A 504 17.49 7.49 -28.87
C THR A 504 16.98 7.26 -27.45
N VAL A 505 17.42 6.17 -26.85
CA VAL A 505 17.12 5.84 -25.46
C VAL A 505 17.68 6.91 -24.50
N ASN A 506 16.85 7.33 -23.56
CA ASN A 506 17.26 8.18 -22.44
C ASN A 506 17.63 7.29 -21.25
N THR A 507 18.62 7.71 -20.48
CA THR A 507 19.09 6.96 -19.30
C THR A 507 19.28 7.87 -18.09
N ALA A 508 19.00 7.33 -16.91
CA ALA A 508 19.31 7.99 -15.65
C ALA A 508 19.80 6.97 -14.62
N ASP A 509 20.75 7.38 -13.78
CA ASP A 509 21.25 6.64 -12.63
C ASP A 509 20.87 7.37 -11.35
N ILE A 510 20.23 6.68 -10.42
CA ILE A 510 19.70 7.24 -9.19
C ILE A 510 20.34 6.52 -8.00
N PHE A 511 20.86 7.31 -7.07
CA PHE A 511 21.39 6.84 -5.79
C PHE A 511 20.51 7.44 -4.69
N THR A 512 19.93 6.59 -3.85
CA THR A 512 19.07 7.01 -2.73
C THR A 512 19.57 6.40 -1.44
N LEU A 513 19.61 7.21 -0.38
CA LEU A 513 19.76 6.74 0.99
C LEU A 513 18.48 7.04 1.76
N SER A 514 17.79 6.00 2.18
CA SER A 514 16.57 6.07 2.96
C SER A 514 16.86 5.84 4.44
N ALA A 515 16.30 6.68 5.32
CA ALA A 515 16.28 6.48 6.77
C ALA A 515 14.84 6.54 7.26
N GLY A 516 14.38 5.49 7.92
CA GLY A 516 12.99 5.34 8.34
C GLY A 516 12.86 5.06 9.83
N TYR A 517 11.76 5.56 10.41
CA TYR A 517 11.29 5.20 11.75
C TYR A 517 9.85 4.69 11.63
N GLN A 518 9.65 3.43 12.00
CA GLN A 518 8.35 2.77 11.95
C GLN A 518 7.74 2.68 13.36
N PHE A 519 6.47 2.99 13.51
CA PHE A 519 5.74 2.97 14.79
C PHE A 519 4.31 2.46 14.62
#